data_415c9d9c81436df66f3c50789621a207
#
_entry.id   415c9d9c81436df66f3c50789621a207
#
_cell.length_a   1.000
_cell.length_b   1.000
_cell.length_c   1.000
_cell.angle_alpha   90.00
_cell.angle_beta   90.00
_cell.angle_gamma   90.00
#
_symmetry.space_group_name_H-M   'P 1'
#
loop_
_entity.id
_entity.type
_entity.pdbx_description
1 polymer ?
#
loop_
_entity_poly.entity_id
_entity_poly.type
_entity_poly.pdbx_seq_one_letter_code
_entity_poly.pdbx_strand_id
1 'polypeptide(L)'
;MAKRVLLAAPRGYCAGVDRAVVTVEKALALYGAPVYVRKQIVHNVHVVASLEAKGAIFVDETDQVPEGQTVVFSAHGVSPMVHEQAAARNLKTIDATCPLVTKVHHEVRRFATEDSEILLIGHHGHEEVEGTAGEAPDRVRIVDGLDGARNIQPTPGKNLVWLSQTTLSVDETMEAVNILKERFPEIQSPPSDDICYATQNRQEAIKVIAPQADLVIVVGSQNSSNSVRLAEVALEYGAKLSHLIDYAEEIQDHWFEGVETIGVTSGASVPEILVKDVLATLHEHGYKDVQEVTAAEESLLFALPPELRKDMKAAGQA
;
A
#
# COMPACT_ATOMS: atom_id res chain seq x y z
N MET A 1 12.15 -30.08 -18.20
CA MET A 1 11.24 -30.26 -17.02
C MET A 1 9.84 -29.82 -17.41
N ALA A 2 8.80 -30.21 -16.67
CA ALA A 2 7.45 -29.76 -16.98
C ALA A 2 7.27 -28.29 -16.59
N LYS A 3 6.63 -27.49 -17.46
CA LYS A 3 6.29 -26.10 -17.19
C LYS A 3 5.33 -26.01 -15.99
N ARG A 4 5.65 -25.17 -14.99
CA ARG A 4 4.83 -25.01 -13.80
C ARG A 4 4.73 -23.56 -13.33
N VAL A 5 3.70 -23.27 -12.52
CA VAL A 5 3.51 -22.01 -11.81
C VAL A 5 3.63 -22.24 -10.31
N LEU A 6 4.43 -21.41 -9.64
CA LEU A 6 4.43 -21.27 -8.18
C LEU A 6 3.60 -20.02 -7.83
N LEU A 7 2.42 -20.26 -7.26
CA LEU A 7 1.48 -19.21 -6.90
C LEU A 7 1.67 -18.83 -5.43
N ALA A 8 2.17 -17.63 -5.18
CA ALA A 8 2.43 -17.18 -3.82
C ALA A 8 1.13 -16.92 -3.02
N ALA A 9 1.15 -17.27 -1.74
CA ALA A 9 0.11 -16.94 -0.78
C ALA A 9 0.78 -16.47 0.55
N PRO A 10 0.28 -15.36 1.17
CA PRO A 10 -0.86 -14.55 0.72
C PRO A 10 -0.53 -13.67 -0.48
N ARG A 11 -1.57 -13.28 -1.20
CA ARG A 11 -1.58 -12.33 -2.32
C ARG A 11 -2.91 -11.58 -2.34
N GLY A 12 -3.03 -10.57 -3.21
CA GLY A 12 -4.28 -9.82 -3.39
C GLY A 12 -4.65 -8.97 -2.18
N TYR A 13 -5.90 -8.58 -2.09
CA TYR A 13 -6.40 -7.63 -1.10
C TYR A 13 -5.96 -7.96 0.33
N CYS A 14 -5.37 -6.95 1.00
CA CYS A 14 -5.20 -6.96 2.44
C CYS A 14 -6.45 -6.38 3.13
N ALA A 15 -6.56 -6.57 4.45
CA ALA A 15 -7.71 -6.06 5.22
C ALA A 15 -7.89 -4.54 5.11
N GLY A 16 -6.80 -3.76 4.98
CA GLY A 16 -6.87 -2.30 4.82
C GLY A 16 -7.44 -1.89 3.48
N VAL A 17 -7.02 -2.56 2.41
CA VAL A 17 -7.51 -2.34 1.04
C VAL A 17 -8.96 -2.77 0.91
N ASP A 18 -9.31 -3.98 1.36
CA ASP A 18 -10.69 -4.48 1.34
C ASP A 18 -11.63 -3.48 2.03
N ARG A 19 -11.27 -3.05 3.24
CA ARG A 19 -12.02 -2.02 3.97
C ARG A 19 -12.21 -0.74 3.17
N ALA A 20 -11.18 -0.24 2.49
CA ALA A 20 -11.23 1.02 1.75
C ALA A 20 -12.12 0.91 0.49
N VAL A 21 -11.99 -0.16 -0.27
CA VAL A 21 -12.82 -0.41 -1.45
C VAL A 21 -14.29 -0.58 -1.07
N VAL A 22 -14.58 -1.43 -0.07
CA VAL A 22 -15.93 -1.64 0.45
C VAL A 22 -16.52 -0.35 1.02
N THR A 23 -15.71 0.53 1.59
CA THR A 23 -16.17 1.85 2.07
C THR A 23 -16.76 2.69 0.94
N VAL A 24 -16.10 2.79 -0.21
CA VAL A 24 -16.62 3.53 -1.36
C VAL A 24 -17.87 2.88 -1.92
N GLU A 25 -17.90 1.55 -2.07
CA GLU A 25 -19.08 0.81 -2.54
C GLU A 25 -20.30 1.02 -1.63
N LYS A 26 -20.10 0.95 -0.32
CA LYS A 26 -21.17 1.18 0.67
C LYS A 26 -21.61 2.64 0.70
N ALA A 27 -20.69 3.59 0.53
CA ALA A 27 -21.04 5.00 0.42
C ALA A 27 -21.90 5.27 -0.83
N LEU A 28 -21.53 4.71 -1.98
CA LEU A 28 -22.33 4.78 -3.21
C LEU A 28 -23.72 4.16 -3.05
N ALA A 29 -23.81 3.01 -2.39
CA ALA A 29 -25.10 2.35 -2.13
C ALA A 29 -25.99 3.14 -1.16
N LEU A 30 -25.39 3.82 -0.18
CA LEU A 30 -26.12 4.53 0.87
C LEU A 30 -26.54 5.94 0.44
N TYR A 31 -25.65 6.70 -0.19
CA TYR A 31 -25.88 8.11 -0.55
C TYR A 31 -26.27 8.32 -2.00
N GLY A 32 -26.07 7.32 -2.85
CA GLY A 32 -26.19 7.44 -4.31
C GLY A 32 -24.97 8.11 -4.93
N ALA A 33 -24.86 8.01 -6.24
CA ALA A 33 -23.81 8.69 -6.99
C ALA A 33 -24.14 10.20 -7.18
N PRO A 34 -23.14 11.08 -7.24
CA PRO A 34 -21.73 10.77 -7.11
C PRO A 34 -21.25 10.70 -5.65
N VAL A 35 -20.22 9.88 -5.39
CA VAL A 35 -19.39 9.93 -4.19
C VAL A 35 -17.99 10.31 -4.65
N TYR A 36 -17.43 11.35 -4.07
CA TYR A 36 -16.08 11.80 -4.40
C TYR A 36 -15.05 11.02 -3.61
N VAL A 37 -13.89 10.78 -4.22
CA VAL A 37 -12.74 10.11 -3.57
C VAL A 37 -11.52 10.99 -3.81
N ARG A 38 -10.86 11.42 -2.72
CA ARG A 38 -9.62 12.19 -2.83
C ARG A 38 -8.46 11.24 -3.13
N LYS A 39 -7.72 11.54 -4.21
CA LYS A 39 -6.69 10.69 -4.79
C LYS A 39 -7.27 9.32 -5.16
N GLN A 40 -6.43 8.32 -5.39
CA GLN A 40 -6.89 6.95 -5.60
C GLN A 40 -7.22 6.31 -4.25
N ILE A 41 -8.35 5.62 -4.15
CA ILE A 41 -8.73 4.93 -2.89
C ILE A 41 -7.67 3.93 -2.45
N VAL A 42 -7.07 3.25 -3.41
CA VAL A 42 -5.88 2.40 -3.34
C VAL A 42 -5.15 2.50 -4.68
N HIS A 43 -3.84 2.25 -4.71
CA HIS A 43 -3.05 2.31 -5.94
C HIS A 43 -3.27 1.05 -6.80
N ASN A 44 -4.37 1.06 -7.56
CA ASN A 44 -4.70 0.02 -8.53
C ASN A 44 -5.65 0.57 -9.59
N VAL A 45 -5.22 0.57 -10.85
CA VAL A 45 -5.98 1.17 -11.97
C VAL A 45 -7.31 0.47 -12.21
N HIS A 46 -7.38 -0.86 -12.05
CA HIS A 46 -8.61 -1.63 -12.22
C HIS A 46 -9.64 -1.29 -11.14
N VAL A 47 -9.20 -1.15 -9.88
CA VAL A 47 -10.08 -0.78 -8.76
C VAL A 47 -10.66 0.62 -8.97
N VAL A 48 -9.82 1.59 -9.37
CA VAL A 48 -10.27 2.95 -9.69
C VAL A 48 -11.33 2.92 -10.78
N ALA A 49 -11.03 2.30 -11.93
CA ALA A 49 -11.98 2.20 -13.06
C ALA A 49 -13.29 1.49 -12.67
N SER A 50 -13.22 0.43 -11.87
CA SER A 50 -14.41 -0.29 -11.37
C SER A 50 -15.30 0.59 -10.49
N LEU A 51 -14.72 1.44 -9.64
CA LEU A 51 -15.47 2.34 -8.78
C LEU A 51 -16.03 3.54 -9.57
N GLU A 52 -15.29 4.07 -10.55
CA GLU A 52 -15.79 5.08 -11.48
C GLU A 52 -17.01 4.60 -12.25
N ALA A 53 -16.98 3.37 -12.74
CA ALA A 53 -18.13 2.74 -13.41
C ALA A 53 -19.36 2.61 -12.49
N LYS A 54 -19.18 2.60 -11.16
CA LYS A 54 -20.25 2.59 -10.16
C LYS A 54 -20.70 4.00 -9.73
N GLY A 55 -20.04 5.06 -10.22
CA GLY A 55 -20.41 6.46 -9.96
C GLY A 55 -19.53 7.18 -8.93
N ALA A 56 -18.36 6.63 -8.58
CA ALA A 56 -17.34 7.37 -7.84
C ALA A 56 -16.67 8.40 -8.77
N ILE A 57 -16.30 9.54 -8.22
CA ILE A 57 -15.53 10.59 -8.91
C ILE A 57 -14.23 10.81 -8.15
N PHE A 58 -13.12 10.46 -8.78
CA PHE A 58 -11.80 10.68 -8.21
C PHE A 58 -11.33 12.11 -8.47
N VAL A 59 -10.83 12.77 -7.44
CA VAL A 59 -10.32 14.13 -7.47
C VAL A 59 -8.94 14.19 -6.82
N ASP A 60 -8.12 15.14 -7.25
CA ASP A 60 -6.80 15.30 -6.64
C ASP A 60 -6.89 15.93 -5.26
N GLU A 61 -7.70 17.00 -5.12
CA GLU A 61 -7.80 17.76 -3.88
C GLU A 61 -9.25 18.07 -3.50
N THR A 62 -9.47 18.38 -2.24
CA THR A 62 -10.80 18.65 -1.66
C THR A 62 -11.48 19.89 -2.25
N ASP A 63 -10.74 20.83 -2.83
CA ASP A 63 -11.29 22.02 -3.49
C ASP A 63 -12.01 21.71 -4.80
N GLN A 64 -11.73 20.57 -5.41
CA GLN A 64 -12.42 20.06 -6.60
C GLN A 64 -13.77 19.39 -6.26
N VAL A 65 -14.03 19.11 -4.99
CA VAL A 65 -15.32 18.55 -4.55
C VAL A 65 -16.33 19.68 -4.38
N PRO A 66 -17.53 19.62 -4.98
CA PRO A 66 -18.56 20.61 -4.74
C PRO A 66 -18.94 20.71 -3.26
N GLU A 67 -19.23 21.90 -2.78
CA GLU A 67 -19.55 22.17 -1.38
C GLU A 67 -20.72 21.29 -0.90
N GLY A 68 -20.61 20.76 0.31
CA GLY A 68 -21.62 19.90 0.94
C GLY A 68 -21.69 18.47 0.44
N GLN A 69 -20.88 18.09 -0.56
CA GLN A 69 -20.86 16.71 -1.09
C GLN A 69 -20.09 15.73 -0.18
N THR A 70 -20.30 14.44 -0.43
CA THR A 70 -19.59 13.36 0.28
C THR A 70 -18.23 13.11 -0.37
N VAL A 71 -17.18 13.08 0.45
CA VAL A 71 -15.82 12.72 0.04
C VAL A 71 -15.26 11.60 0.92
N VAL A 72 -14.64 10.61 0.29
CA VAL A 72 -13.92 9.53 0.95
C VAL A 72 -12.41 9.82 0.87
N PHE A 73 -11.71 9.73 2.00
CA PHE A 73 -10.27 9.76 2.04
C PHE A 73 -9.70 8.35 1.85
N SER A 74 -8.58 8.27 1.14
CA SER A 74 -7.97 7.00 0.71
C SER A 74 -7.40 6.17 1.87
N ALA A 75 -7.08 4.91 1.58
CA ALA A 75 -6.41 4.01 2.52
C ALA A 75 -5.05 4.54 3.01
N HIS A 76 -4.41 5.42 2.24
CA HIS A 76 -3.06 5.95 2.51
C HIS A 76 -3.01 6.98 3.64
N GLY A 77 -4.18 7.49 4.06
CA GLY A 77 -4.27 8.54 5.07
C GLY A 77 -4.09 9.95 4.50
N VAL A 78 -4.48 10.92 5.29
CA VAL A 78 -4.39 12.35 4.95
C VAL A 78 -3.90 13.14 6.16
N SER A 79 -3.26 14.28 5.89
CA SER A 79 -2.84 15.20 6.95
C SER A 79 -4.03 15.88 7.63
N PRO A 80 -3.89 16.40 8.86
CA PRO A 80 -4.92 17.23 9.51
C PRO A 80 -5.39 18.41 8.67
N MET A 81 -4.50 19.03 7.90
CA MET A 81 -4.84 20.13 7.00
C MET A 81 -5.90 19.74 5.96
N VAL A 82 -5.88 18.51 5.44
CA VAL A 82 -6.88 18.04 4.48
C VAL A 82 -8.27 17.91 5.15
N HIS A 83 -8.31 17.47 6.42
CA HIS A 83 -9.55 17.45 7.20
C HIS A 83 -10.10 18.88 7.42
N GLU A 84 -9.24 19.84 7.74
CA GLU A 84 -9.62 21.24 7.91
C GLU A 84 -10.15 21.86 6.61
N GLN A 85 -9.50 21.59 5.49
CA GLN A 85 -9.95 22.03 4.16
C GLN A 85 -11.32 21.45 3.79
N ALA A 86 -11.53 20.16 4.05
CA ALA A 86 -12.82 19.52 3.82
C ALA A 86 -13.93 20.12 4.72
N ALA A 87 -13.63 20.35 5.99
CA ALA A 87 -14.56 20.97 6.94
C ALA A 87 -14.92 22.42 6.53
N ALA A 88 -13.96 23.22 6.07
CA ALA A 88 -14.19 24.59 5.60
C ALA A 88 -15.12 24.66 4.38
N ARG A 89 -15.24 23.54 3.61
CA ARG A 89 -16.14 23.41 2.47
C ARG A 89 -17.44 22.66 2.80
N ASN A 90 -17.71 22.43 4.08
CA ASN A 90 -18.86 21.66 4.56
C ASN A 90 -18.98 20.26 3.93
N LEU A 91 -17.86 19.62 3.56
CA LEU A 91 -17.88 18.29 2.96
C LEU A 91 -18.25 17.24 4.02
N LYS A 92 -19.04 16.26 3.62
CA LYS A 92 -19.28 15.07 4.42
C LYS A 92 -18.11 14.10 4.21
N THR A 93 -17.24 14.01 5.19
CA THR A 93 -16.03 13.17 5.11
C THR A 93 -16.27 11.76 5.62
N ILE A 94 -15.70 10.77 4.92
CA ILE A 94 -15.60 9.38 5.35
C ILE A 94 -14.11 9.01 5.26
N ASP A 95 -13.52 8.69 6.39
CA ASP A 95 -12.09 8.39 6.45
C ASP A 95 -11.84 6.88 6.30
N ALA A 96 -11.39 6.47 5.10
CA ALA A 96 -11.03 5.09 4.81
C ALA A 96 -9.56 4.76 5.11
N THR A 97 -8.82 5.64 5.76
CA THR A 97 -7.43 5.39 6.18
C THR A 97 -7.27 4.03 6.83
N CYS A 98 -6.31 3.25 6.37
CA CYS A 98 -6.00 1.96 6.96
C CYS A 98 -5.62 2.12 8.46
N PRO A 99 -6.17 1.31 9.37
CA PRO A 99 -5.82 1.40 10.80
C PRO A 99 -4.31 1.27 11.08
N LEU A 100 -3.56 0.57 10.23
CA LEU A 100 -2.11 0.44 10.36
C LEU A 100 -1.37 1.71 9.95
N VAL A 101 -1.88 2.46 8.99
CA VAL A 101 -1.40 3.82 8.66
C VAL A 101 -1.77 4.79 9.78
N THR A 102 -3.01 4.72 10.29
CA THR A 102 -3.45 5.51 11.45
C THR A 102 -2.54 5.31 12.66
N LYS A 103 -2.03 4.09 12.88
CA LYS A 103 -1.04 3.81 13.93
C LYS A 103 0.21 4.69 13.76
N VAL A 104 0.78 4.76 12.56
CA VAL A 104 1.99 5.57 12.30
C VAL A 104 1.69 7.07 12.50
N HIS A 105 0.53 7.56 12.04
CA HIS A 105 0.06 8.93 12.33
C HIS A 105 0.00 9.22 13.83
N HIS A 106 -0.53 8.28 14.63
CA HIS A 106 -0.55 8.41 16.09
C HIS A 106 0.85 8.48 16.69
N GLU A 107 1.79 7.71 16.15
CA GLU A 107 3.18 7.74 16.61
C GLU A 107 3.87 9.05 16.27
N VAL A 108 3.65 9.60 15.08
CA VAL A 108 4.12 10.97 14.76
C VAL A 108 3.61 11.97 15.80
N ARG A 109 2.30 11.99 16.06
CA ARG A 109 1.73 12.92 17.07
C ARG A 109 2.31 12.70 18.47
N ARG A 110 2.54 11.44 18.85
CA ARG A 110 3.11 11.07 20.15
C ARG A 110 4.56 11.55 20.31
N PHE A 111 5.36 11.42 19.25
CA PHE A 111 6.79 11.76 19.30
C PHE A 111 7.07 13.22 18.91
N ALA A 112 6.11 13.95 18.34
CA ALA A 112 6.29 15.34 17.91
C ALA A 112 6.29 16.31 19.11
N THR A 113 7.35 16.27 19.92
CA THR A 113 7.59 17.23 21.01
C THR A 113 8.54 18.33 20.56
N GLU A 114 8.67 19.41 21.38
CA GLU A 114 9.57 20.55 21.06
C GLU A 114 11.03 20.10 20.90
N ASP A 115 11.44 19.08 21.65
CA ASP A 115 12.83 18.59 21.70
C ASP A 115 13.09 17.38 20.79
N SER A 116 12.11 17.01 19.96
CA SER A 116 12.23 15.85 19.08
C SER A 116 12.23 16.22 17.60
N GLU A 117 12.82 15.33 16.80
CA GLU A 117 12.73 15.33 15.35
C GLU A 117 12.52 13.88 14.88
N ILE A 118 11.57 13.67 13.99
CA ILE A 118 11.17 12.37 13.48
C ILE A 118 11.79 12.16 12.11
N LEU A 119 12.55 11.09 11.95
CA LEU A 119 13.09 10.64 10.67
C LEU A 119 12.14 9.59 10.09
N LEU A 120 11.30 10.00 9.14
CA LEU A 120 10.33 9.15 8.47
C LEU A 120 10.96 8.52 7.23
N ILE A 121 11.26 7.21 7.31
CA ILE A 121 11.77 6.45 6.17
C ILE A 121 10.61 6.21 5.21
N GLY A 122 10.73 6.72 3.99
CA GLY A 122 9.66 6.64 2.99
C GLY A 122 9.99 7.43 1.74
N HIS A 123 9.18 7.25 0.70
CA HIS A 123 9.41 7.89 -0.60
C HIS A 123 8.79 9.28 -0.67
N HIS A 124 9.58 10.26 -1.10
CA HIS A 124 9.06 11.59 -1.42
C HIS A 124 7.92 11.51 -2.44
N GLY A 125 6.85 12.28 -2.20
CA GLY A 125 5.69 12.35 -3.09
C GLY A 125 4.71 11.16 -2.97
N HIS A 126 4.96 10.19 -2.08
CA HIS A 126 4.00 9.15 -1.79
C HIS A 126 2.91 9.67 -0.83
N GLU A 127 1.64 9.42 -1.16
CA GLU A 127 0.48 9.97 -0.41
C GLU A 127 0.51 9.60 1.08
N GLU A 128 0.89 8.37 1.43
CA GLU A 128 1.02 7.93 2.82
C GLU A 128 2.09 8.73 3.56
N VAL A 129 3.22 9.01 2.90
CA VAL A 129 4.33 9.77 3.50
C VAL A 129 3.94 11.24 3.68
N GLU A 130 3.25 11.83 2.70
CA GLU A 130 2.72 13.21 2.80
C GLU A 130 1.70 13.32 3.93
N GLY A 131 0.77 12.37 4.02
CA GLY A 131 -0.24 12.31 5.09
C GLY A 131 0.38 12.20 6.48
N THR A 132 1.32 11.27 6.62
CA THR A 132 2.04 11.00 7.87
C THR A 132 2.92 12.19 8.28
N ALA A 133 3.72 12.74 7.36
CA ALA A 133 4.57 13.90 7.64
C ALA A 133 3.73 15.15 7.99
N GLY A 134 2.55 15.27 7.38
CA GLY A 134 1.61 16.35 7.64
C GLY A 134 1.00 16.37 9.04
N GLU A 135 1.15 15.32 9.83
CA GLU A 135 0.76 15.30 11.25
C GLU A 135 1.62 16.25 12.10
N ALA A 136 2.89 16.45 11.72
CA ALA A 136 3.80 17.36 12.38
C ALA A 136 4.88 17.86 11.40
N PRO A 137 4.52 18.73 10.43
CA PRO A 137 5.39 19.08 9.30
C PRO A 137 6.70 19.74 9.72
N ASP A 138 6.70 20.48 10.84
CA ASP A 138 7.90 21.13 11.38
C ASP A 138 8.83 20.17 12.15
N ARG A 139 8.43 18.93 12.36
CA ARG A 139 9.12 17.91 13.19
C ARG A 139 9.50 16.65 12.41
N VAL A 140 8.93 16.46 11.23
CA VAL A 140 9.18 15.27 10.40
C VAL A 140 10.12 15.60 9.26
N ARG A 141 11.16 14.78 9.10
CA ARG A 141 12.03 14.76 7.92
C ARG A 141 11.94 13.44 7.22
N ILE A 142 11.74 13.48 5.91
CA ILE A 142 11.68 12.28 5.09
C ILE A 142 13.10 11.78 4.81
N VAL A 143 13.29 10.47 5.00
CA VAL A 143 14.51 9.73 4.67
C VAL A 143 14.18 8.81 3.52
N ASP A 144 14.57 9.19 2.30
CA ASP A 144 14.27 8.42 1.09
C ASP A 144 15.44 7.49 0.77
N GLY A 145 15.21 6.20 0.97
CA GLY A 145 16.16 5.14 0.71
C GLY A 145 17.46 5.20 1.53
N LEU A 146 18.43 4.39 1.13
CA LEU A 146 19.73 4.28 1.82
C LEU A 146 20.56 5.56 1.71
N ASP A 147 20.49 6.24 0.57
CA ASP A 147 21.22 7.51 0.37
C ASP A 147 20.63 8.62 1.25
N GLY A 148 19.31 8.66 1.42
CA GLY A 148 18.65 9.51 2.40
C GLY A 148 19.18 9.25 3.82
N ALA A 149 19.27 7.98 4.23
CA ALA A 149 19.78 7.60 5.54
C ALA A 149 21.27 7.99 5.73
N ARG A 150 22.10 7.88 4.68
CA ARG A 150 23.52 8.28 4.72
C ARG A 150 23.71 9.78 4.81
N ASN A 151 22.83 10.57 4.21
CA ASN A 151 23.05 12.01 4.00
C ASN A 151 22.18 12.92 4.87
N ILE A 152 21.13 12.41 5.52
CA ILE A 152 20.23 13.22 6.36
C ILE A 152 21.02 13.99 7.43
N GLN A 153 20.68 15.27 7.63
CA GLN A 153 21.28 16.14 8.62
C GLN A 153 20.18 16.62 9.58
N PRO A 154 19.93 15.90 10.67
CA PRO A 154 18.96 16.32 11.67
C PRO A 154 19.37 17.61 12.37
N THR A 155 18.41 18.28 12.97
CA THR A 155 18.66 19.47 13.78
C THR A 155 19.50 19.09 15.01
N PRO A 156 20.65 19.75 15.24
CA PRO A 156 21.52 19.46 16.38
C PRO A 156 20.79 19.59 17.72
N GLY A 157 21.02 18.64 18.62
CA GLY A 157 20.47 18.64 19.98
C GLY A 157 19.03 18.17 20.11
N LYS A 158 18.40 17.70 19.02
CA LYS A 158 17.08 17.07 19.08
C LYS A 158 17.16 15.58 19.41
N ASN A 159 16.16 15.10 20.12
CA ASN A 159 15.93 13.68 20.31
C ASN A 159 15.38 13.09 19.00
N LEU A 160 16.07 12.11 18.45
CA LEU A 160 15.69 11.51 17.18
C LEU A 160 14.82 10.27 17.40
N VAL A 161 13.80 10.12 16.58
CA VAL A 161 12.96 8.93 16.47
C VAL A 161 12.86 8.56 15.01
N TRP A 162 12.99 7.29 14.66
CA TRP A 162 12.66 6.87 13.28
C TRP A 162 11.29 6.20 13.24
N LEU A 163 10.57 6.44 12.16
CA LEU A 163 9.34 5.77 11.76
C LEU A 163 9.46 5.37 10.29
N SER A 164 8.55 4.55 9.77
CA SER A 164 8.58 4.18 8.36
C SER A 164 7.20 4.15 7.70
N GLN A 165 7.21 4.32 6.37
CA GLN A 165 6.08 4.03 5.50
C GLN A 165 5.73 2.53 5.59
N THR A 166 4.44 2.18 5.52
CA THR A 166 3.96 0.81 5.79
C THR A 166 4.25 -0.18 4.66
N THR A 167 4.64 0.28 3.47
CA THR A 167 4.75 -0.53 2.23
C THR A 167 6.17 -0.65 1.66
N LEU A 168 7.19 -0.37 2.46
CA LEU A 168 8.60 -0.48 2.05
C LEU A 168 9.11 -1.93 2.03
N SER A 169 10.26 -2.14 1.41
CA SER A 169 11.05 -3.37 1.60
C SER A 169 11.48 -3.47 3.06
N VAL A 170 11.24 -4.63 3.66
CA VAL A 170 11.67 -4.91 5.05
C VAL A 170 13.18 -4.82 5.17
N ASP A 171 13.89 -5.48 4.24
CA ASP A 171 15.35 -5.59 4.29
C ASP A 171 16.02 -4.21 4.06
N GLU A 172 15.58 -3.46 3.05
CA GLU A 172 16.08 -2.11 2.78
C GLU A 172 15.79 -1.14 3.94
N THR A 173 14.59 -1.23 4.52
CA THR A 173 14.23 -0.39 5.68
C THR A 173 15.13 -0.69 6.86
N MET A 174 15.42 -1.97 7.15
CA MET A 174 16.31 -2.35 8.23
C MET A 174 17.75 -1.93 7.97
N GLU A 175 18.22 -1.96 6.72
CA GLU A 175 19.52 -1.40 6.35
C GLU A 175 19.56 0.12 6.59
N ALA A 176 18.54 0.86 6.16
CA ALA A 176 18.43 2.30 6.44
C ALA A 176 18.43 2.60 7.93
N VAL A 177 17.69 1.82 8.73
CA VAL A 177 17.65 1.93 10.21
C VAL A 177 19.03 1.68 10.81
N ASN A 178 19.79 0.68 10.34
CA ASN A 178 21.14 0.41 10.81
C ASN A 178 22.08 1.57 10.52
N ILE A 179 22.03 2.15 9.31
CA ILE A 179 22.79 3.35 8.97
C ILE A 179 22.43 4.51 9.90
N LEU A 180 21.15 4.73 10.17
CA LEU A 180 20.72 5.79 11.10
C LEU A 180 21.21 5.54 12.52
N LYS A 181 21.18 4.30 13.02
CA LYS A 181 21.68 3.92 14.36
C LYS A 181 23.19 4.07 14.47
N GLU A 182 23.94 3.76 13.43
CA GLU A 182 25.40 3.98 13.40
C GLU A 182 25.73 5.47 13.45
N ARG A 183 24.98 6.31 12.74
CA ARG A 183 25.17 7.76 12.69
C ARG A 183 24.63 8.48 13.94
N PHE A 184 23.55 7.97 14.49
CA PHE A 184 22.83 8.55 15.63
C PHE A 184 22.51 7.47 16.66
N PRO A 185 23.48 7.06 17.50
CA PRO A 185 23.32 5.93 18.41
C PRO A 185 22.15 6.04 19.40
N GLU A 186 21.72 7.25 19.71
CA GLU A 186 20.59 7.53 20.63
C GLU A 186 19.22 7.57 19.93
N ILE A 187 19.16 7.28 18.61
CA ILE A 187 17.89 7.29 17.88
C ILE A 187 16.93 6.26 18.44
N GLN A 188 15.72 6.68 18.75
CA GLN A 188 14.67 5.81 19.29
C GLN A 188 13.96 5.07 18.16
N SER A 189 13.58 3.83 18.45
CA SER A 189 12.75 3.00 17.56
C SER A 189 11.27 3.14 17.91
N PRO A 190 10.35 2.92 16.93
CA PRO A 190 8.93 2.78 17.23
C PRO A 190 8.69 1.60 18.19
N PRO A 191 7.58 1.60 18.95
CA PRO A 191 7.27 0.53 19.90
C PRO A 191 6.94 -0.80 19.23
N SER A 192 6.60 -0.79 17.96
CA SER A 192 6.35 -1.97 17.12
C SER A 192 6.63 -1.61 15.65
N ASP A 193 6.76 -2.63 14.80
CA ASP A 193 7.03 -2.46 13.37
C ASP A 193 5.99 -1.57 12.70
N ASP A 194 6.44 -0.65 11.84
CA ASP A 194 5.58 0.21 11.04
C ASP A 194 5.24 -0.44 9.69
N ILE A 195 6.16 -1.25 9.13
CA ILE A 195 5.84 -2.03 7.93
C ILE A 195 4.72 -2.99 8.25
N CYS A 196 3.62 -2.89 7.52
CA CYS A 196 2.42 -3.63 7.85
C CYS A 196 2.59 -5.14 7.58
N TYR A 197 1.85 -5.98 8.35
CA TYR A 197 1.88 -7.44 8.20
C TYR A 197 1.63 -7.90 6.77
N ALA A 198 0.74 -7.21 6.04
CA ALA A 198 0.40 -7.58 4.67
C ALA A 198 1.58 -7.37 3.71
N THR A 199 2.37 -6.32 3.91
CA THR A 199 3.61 -6.08 3.17
C THR A 199 4.65 -7.15 3.52
N GLN A 200 4.87 -7.41 4.81
CA GLN A 200 5.83 -8.41 5.28
C GLN A 200 5.48 -9.80 4.73
N ASN A 201 4.25 -10.26 4.90
CA ASN A 201 3.81 -11.58 4.47
C ASN A 201 3.96 -11.80 2.96
N ARG A 202 3.65 -10.78 2.13
CA ARG A 202 3.81 -10.88 0.67
C ARG A 202 5.26 -10.91 0.26
N GLN A 203 6.13 -10.15 0.93
CA GLN A 203 7.58 -10.22 0.71
C GLN A 203 8.13 -11.59 1.11
N GLU A 204 7.73 -12.14 2.26
CA GLU A 204 8.13 -13.49 2.66
C GLU A 204 7.66 -14.55 1.65
N ALA A 205 6.45 -14.44 1.13
CA ALA A 205 5.95 -15.35 0.10
C ALA A 205 6.80 -15.31 -1.19
N ILE A 206 7.21 -14.11 -1.62
CA ILE A 206 8.13 -13.94 -2.77
C ILE A 206 9.51 -14.53 -2.47
N LYS A 207 10.07 -14.31 -1.30
CA LYS A 207 11.38 -14.86 -0.90
C LYS A 207 11.42 -16.39 -0.97
N VAL A 208 10.28 -17.05 -0.75
CA VAL A 208 10.16 -18.52 -0.86
C VAL A 208 10.13 -18.98 -2.31
N ILE A 209 9.41 -18.28 -3.20
CA ILE A 209 9.22 -18.76 -4.59
C ILE A 209 10.29 -18.26 -5.56
N ALA A 210 10.85 -17.06 -5.34
CA ALA A 210 11.80 -16.42 -6.25
C ALA A 210 13.05 -17.27 -6.55
N PRO A 211 13.70 -17.93 -5.57
CA PRO A 211 14.86 -18.79 -5.85
C PRO A 211 14.57 -19.98 -6.76
N GLN A 212 13.31 -20.34 -6.93
CA GLN A 212 12.86 -21.48 -7.70
C GLN A 212 12.28 -21.08 -9.06
N ALA A 213 12.08 -19.76 -9.29
CA ALA A 213 11.43 -19.22 -10.47
C ALA A 213 12.44 -18.69 -11.49
N ASP A 214 12.24 -19.03 -12.77
CA ASP A 214 12.97 -18.40 -13.86
C ASP A 214 12.45 -16.98 -14.15
N LEU A 215 11.12 -16.82 -14.03
CA LEU A 215 10.39 -15.58 -14.19
C LEU A 215 9.43 -15.39 -13.03
N VAL A 216 9.34 -14.18 -12.48
CA VAL A 216 8.26 -13.80 -11.55
C VAL A 216 7.37 -12.75 -12.21
N ILE A 217 6.08 -12.99 -12.20
CA ILE A 217 5.05 -12.03 -12.60
C ILE A 217 4.36 -11.50 -11.35
N VAL A 218 4.46 -10.20 -11.14
CA VAL A 218 3.77 -9.48 -10.07
C VAL A 218 2.60 -8.74 -10.69
N VAL A 219 1.39 -9.06 -10.27
CA VAL A 219 0.20 -8.32 -10.69
C VAL A 219 0.05 -7.09 -9.79
N GLY A 220 -0.03 -5.90 -10.38
CA GLY A 220 -0.15 -4.65 -9.64
C GLY A 220 0.24 -3.43 -10.45
N SER A 221 -0.13 -2.25 -9.97
CA SER A 221 0.10 -1.00 -10.67
C SER A 221 1.46 -0.38 -10.34
N GLN A 222 2.05 0.32 -11.30
CA GLN A 222 3.39 0.95 -11.18
C GLN A 222 3.47 2.01 -10.08
N ASN A 223 2.35 2.64 -9.71
CA ASN A 223 2.29 3.60 -8.61
C ASN A 223 1.99 2.96 -7.24
N SER A 224 1.88 1.63 -7.18
CA SER A 224 1.73 0.89 -5.94
C SER A 224 3.10 0.52 -5.36
N SER A 225 3.53 1.22 -4.31
CA SER A 225 4.80 0.94 -3.62
C SER A 225 4.92 -0.54 -3.24
N ASN A 226 3.87 -1.15 -2.67
CA ASN A 226 3.88 -2.58 -2.35
C ASN A 226 4.13 -3.46 -3.57
N SER A 227 3.47 -3.19 -4.71
CA SER A 227 3.62 -4.01 -5.93
C SER A 227 5.00 -3.88 -6.56
N VAL A 228 5.52 -2.65 -6.64
CA VAL A 228 6.89 -2.38 -7.13
C VAL A 228 7.91 -3.13 -6.28
N ARG A 229 7.81 -3.05 -4.95
CA ARG A 229 8.73 -3.73 -4.03
C ARG A 229 8.71 -5.25 -4.18
N LEU A 230 7.57 -5.86 -4.47
CA LEU A 230 7.51 -7.31 -4.71
C LEU A 230 8.29 -7.71 -5.96
N ALA A 231 8.27 -6.90 -7.02
CA ALA A 231 9.04 -7.17 -8.23
C ALA A 231 10.56 -7.04 -7.99
N GLU A 232 10.97 -6.07 -7.18
CA GLU A 232 12.37 -5.87 -6.80
C GLU A 232 12.87 -7.00 -5.90
N VAL A 233 12.12 -7.34 -4.85
CA VAL A 233 12.45 -8.45 -3.93
C VAL A 233 12.54 -9.77 -4.68
N ALA A 234 11.72 -10.00 -5.72
CA ALA A 234 11.85 -11.20 -6.55
C ALA A 234 13.23 -11.33 -7.21
N LEU A 235 13.77 -10.23 -7.75
CA LEU A 235 15.12 -10.20 -8.35
C LEU A 235 16.21 -10.36 -7.29
N GLU A 236 16.09 -9.66 -6.17
CA GLU A 236 17.06 -9.73 -5.06
C GLU A 236 17.19 -11.15 -4.51
N TYR A 237 16.09 -11.91 -4.49
CA TYR A 237 16.04 -13.27 -3.96
C TYR A 237 16.19 -14.37 -5.02
N GLY A 238 16.63 -14.02 -6.24
CA GLY A 238 17.18 -14.97 -7.20
C GLY A 238 16.29 -15.32 -8.38
N ALA A 239 15.15 -14.68 -8.57
CA ALA A 239 14.43 -14.78 -9.84
C ALA A 239 15.29 -14.17 -10.97
N LYS A 240 15.37 -14.84 -12.12
CA LYS A 240 16.18 -14.34 -13.24
C LYS A 240 15.54 -13.14 -13.91
N LEU A 241 14.19 -13.11 -13.94
CA LEU A 241 13.39 -12.04 -14.52
C LEU A 241 12.21 -11.74 -13.56
N SER A 242 11.80 -10.49 -13.52
CA SER A 242 10.59 -10.07 -12.80
C SER A 242 9.88 -8.97 -13.58
N HIS A 243 8.58 -9.12 -13.76
CA HIS A 243 7.74 -8.13 -14.43
C HIS A 243 6.55 -7.73 -13.56
N LEU A 244 6.30 -6.44 -13.47
CA LEU A 244 5.12 -5.85 -12.83
C LEU A 244 4.13 -5.46 -13.93
N ILE A 245 2.91 -5.99 -13.86
CA ILE A 245 1.86 -5.78 -14.85
C ILE A 245 0.53 -5.45 -14.18
N ASP A 246 -0.26 -4.58 -14.79
CA ASP A 246 -1.63 -4.31 -14.36
C ASP A 246 -2.59 -5.41 -14.84
N TYR A 247 -2.42 -5.91 -16.08
CA TYR A 247 -3.32 -6.83 -16.75
C TYR A 247 -2.58 -7.95 -17.48
N ALA A 248 -3.28 -9.07 -17.65
CA ALA A 248 -2.74 -10.25 -18.33
C ALA A 248 -2.34 -9.99 -19.80
N GLU A 249 -2.98 -9.02 -20.46
CA GLU A 249 -2.71 -8.61 -21.84
C GLU A 249 -1.32 -7.95 -22.02
N GLU A 250 -0.68 -7.56 -20.92
CA GLU A 250 0.69 -7.00 -20.94
C GLU A 250 1.77 -8.10 -21.04
N ILE A 251 1.40 -9.36 -20.84
CA ILE A 251 2.30 -10.50 -20.96
C ILE A 251 2.79 -10.63 -22.40
N GLN A 252 4.11 -10.77 -22.57
CA GLN A 252 4.74 -10.86 -23.89
C GLN A 252 5.29 -12.27 -24.11
N ASP A 253 5.04 -12.85 -25.30
CA ASP A 253 5.44 -14.22 -25.64
C ASP A 253 6.92 -14.51 -25.44
N HIS A 254 7.79 -13.52 -25.71
CA HIS A 254 9.23 -13.67 -25.57
C HIS A 254 9.69 -13.85 -24.12
N TRP A 255 8.86 -13.50 -23.13
CA TRP A 255 9.20 -13.74 -21.71
C TRP A 255 9.28 -15.22 -21.37
N PHE A 256 8.66 -16.08 -22.17
CA PHE A 256 8.61 -17.52 -21.93
C PHE A 256 9.79 -18.29 -22.55
N GLU A 257 10.69 -17.61 -23.24
CA GLU A 257 11.85 -18.25 -23.88
C GLU A 257 12.80 -18.84 -22.81
N GLY A 258 12.90 -20.17 -22.79
CA GLY A 258 13.74 -20.88 -21.83
C GLY A 258 13.22 -20.90 -20.37
N VAL A 259 11.97 -20.45 -20.15
CA VAL A 259 11.34 -20.41 -18.82
C VAL A 259 10.57 -21.71 -18.58
N GLU A 260 10.87 -22.40 -17.49
CA GLU A 260 10.19 -23.61 -17.03
C GLU A 260 9.32 -23.35 -15.80
N THR A 261 9.78 -22.54 -14.87
CA THR A 261 9.06 -22.20 -13.63
C THR A 261 8.74 -20.72 -13.56
N ILE A 262 7.45 -20.38 -13.44
CA ILE A 262 6.98 -19.02 -13.26
C ILE A 262 6.46 -18.84 -11.83
N GLY A 263 6.98 -17.85 -11.11
CA GLY A 263 6.38 -17.36 -9.87
C GLY A 263 5.28 -16.35 -10.19
N VAL A 264 4.13 -16.44 -9.53
CA VAL A 264 3.04 -15.47 -9.64
C VAL A 264 2.66 -14.97 -8.26
N THR A 265 2.57 -13.66 -8.13
CA THR A 265 2.05 -12.98 -6.94
C THR A 265 1.27 -11.74 -7.33
N SER A 266 0.71 -11.05 -6.34
CA SER A 266 0.09 -9.75 -6.56
C SER A 266 0.24 -8.83 -5.35
N GLY A 267 0.21 -7.53 -5.62
CA GLY A 267 0.23 -6.53 -4.58
C GLY A 267 -1.04 -6.54 -3.71
N ALA A 268 -0.95 -5.89 -2.55
CA ALA A 268 -2.02 -5.81 -1.55
C ALA A 268 -3.26 -5.03 -2.02
N SER A 269 -3.19 -4.32 -3.14
CA SER A 269 -4.29 -3.55 -3.74
C SER A 269 -4.94 -4.23 -4.96
N VAL A 270 -4.59 -5.49 -5.24
CA VAL A 270 -5.00 -6.21 -6.46
C VAL A 270 -6.17 -7.14 -6.18
N PRO A 271 -7.28 -7.04 -6.91
CA PRO A 271 -8.37 -8.01 -6.81
C PRO A 271 -7.97 -9.35 -7.43
N GLU A 272 -8.39 -10.45 -6.81
CA GLU A 272 -8.01 -11.82 -7.22
C GLU A 272 -8.39 -12.17 -8.68
N ILE A 273 -9.36 -11.47 -9.26
CA ILE A 273 -9.75 -11.69 -10.65
C ILE A 273 -8.58 -11.44 -11.61
N LEU A 274 -7.76 -10.42 -11.38
CA LEU A 274 -6.60 -10.11 -12.23
C LEU A 274 -5.53 -11.20 -12.17
N VAL A 275 -5.35 -11.82 -11.00
CA VAL A 275 -4.45 -12.98 -10.85
C VAL A 275 -4.99 -14.19 -11.62
N LYS A 276 -6.30 -14.42 -11.57
CA LYS A 276 -6.95 -15.50 -12.33
C LYS A 276 -6.79 -15.32 -13.85
N ASP A 277 -6.88 -14.08 -14.34
CA ASP A 277 -6.68 -13.78 -15.75
C ASP A 277 -5.23 -14.06 -16.18
N VAL A 278 -4.24 -13.68 -15.35
CA VAL A 278 -2.83 -14.05 -15.57
C VAL A 278 -2.64 -15.57 -15.60
N LEU A 279 -3.22 -16.30 -14.64
CA LEU A 279 -3.12 -17.77 -14.62
C LEU A 279 -3.78 -18.40 -15.85
N ALA A 280 -4.88 -17.87 -16.34
CA ALA A 280 -5.53 -18.34 -17.57
C ALA A 280 -4.62 -18.15 -18.79
N THR A 281 -4.00 -16.99 -18.93
CA THR A 281 -3.01 -16.72 -19.99
C THR A 281 -1.81 -17.67 -19.90
N LEU A 282 -1.26 -17.89 -18.71
CA LEU A 282 -0.16 -18.82 -18.50
C LEU A 282 -0.55 -20.27 -18.86
N HIS A 283 -1.78 -20.66 -18.56
CA HIS A 283 -2.30 -21.98 -18.92
C HIS A 283 -2.33 -22.18 -20.45
N GLU A 284 -2.72 -21.15 -21.22
CA GLU A 284 -2.69 -21.18 -22.69
C GLU A 284 -1.27 -21.33 -23.24
N HIS A 285 -0.26 -20.78 -22.55
CA HIS A 285 1.17 -20.93 -22.86
C HIS A 285 1.79 -22.25 -22.36
N GLY A 286 0.96 -23.16 -21.82
CA GLY A 286 1.36 -24.51 -21.43
C GLY A 286 1.79 -24.68 -19.97
N TYR A 287 1.68 -23.63 -19.13
CA TYR A 287 1.94 -23.71 -17.69
C TYR A 287 0.68 -24.16 -16.95
N LYS A 288 0.40 -25.48 -16.97
CA LYS A 288 -0.85 -26.07 -16.47
C LYS A 288 -0.75 -26.55 -15.02
N ASP A 289 0.47 -26.83 -14.54
CA ASP A 289 0.72 -27.23 -13.16
C ASP A 289 0.86 -25.99 -12.27
N VAL A 290 -0.19 -25.67 -11.50
CA VAL A 290 -0.21 -24.54 -10.58
C VAL A 290 -0.09 -25.07 -9.16
N GLN A 291 0.99 -24.71 -8.47
CA GLN A 291 1.26 -25.08 -7.09
C GLN A 291 1.19 -23.83 -6.20
N GLU A 292 0.22 -23.79 -5.28
CA GLU A 292 0.15 -22.71 -4.30
C GLU A 292 1.21 -22.93 -3.20
N VAL A 293 1.97 -21.85 -2.92
CA VAL A 293 3.02 -21.84 -1.90
C VAL A 293 2.63 -20.82 -0.84
N THR A 294 2.18 -21.32 0.31
CA THR A 294 1.70 -20.52 1.42
C THR A 294 2.84 -20.20 2.38
N ALA A 295 3.17 -18.92 2.56
CA ALA A 295 4.16 -18.46 3.52
C ALA A 295 3.54 -18.01 4.84
N ALA A 296 2.31 -17.48 4.82
CA ALA A 296 1.58 -17.03 5.99
C ALA A 296 0.07 -17.11 5.76
N GLU A 297 -0.70 -17.18 6.84
CA GLU A 297 -2.16 -17.07 6.82
C GLU A 297 -2.60 -15.70 7.31
N GLU A 298 -3.56 -15.09 6.62
CA GLU A 298 -4.13 -13.78 6.98
C GLU A 298 -5.61 -13.95 7.35
N SER A 299 -5.97 -13.52 8.55
CA SER A 299 -7.36 -13.58 9.04
C SER A 299 -7.86 -12.23 9.58
N LEU A 300 -7.03 -11.19 9.49
CA LEU A 300 -7.39 -9.87 10.01
C LEU A 300 -8.48 -9.23 9.16
N LEU A 301 -9.48 -8.66 9.84
CA LEU A 301 -10.54 -7.88 9.24
C LEU A 301 -10.66 -6.53 9.95
N PHE A 302 -10.91 -5.47 9.22
CA PHE A 302 -11.14 -4.15 9.78
C PHE A 302 -12.60 -3.73 9.62
N ALA A 303 -13.17 -3.15 10.67
CA ALA A 303 -14.49 -2.54 10.61
C ALA A 303 -14.49 -1.33 9.67
N LEU A 304 -15.62 -1.10 8.99
CA LEU A 304 -15.82 0.11 8.18
C LEU A 304 -15.65 1.39 9.00
N PRO A 305 -15.38 2.54 8.37
CA PRO A 305 -15.26 3.82 9.03
C PRO A 305 -16.46 4.11 9.96
N PRO A 306 -16.25 4.67 11.15
CA PRO A 306 -17.32 4.89 12.12
C PRO A 306 -18.43 5.81 11.61
N GLU A 307 -18.07 6.81 10.77
CA GLU A 307 -19.02 7.73 10.14
C GLU A 307 -20.00 6.95 9.26
N LEU A 308 -19.47 6.10 8.39
CA LEU A 308 -20.27 5.29 7.46
C LEU A 308 -21.13 4.28 8.22
N ARG A 309 -20.58 3.58 9.22
CA ARG A 309 -21.33 2.63 10.05
C ARG A 309 -22.50 3.29 10.78
N LYS A 310 -22.29 4.51 11.30
CA LYS A 310 -23.33 5.30 11.97
C LYS A 310 -24.50 5.58 11.03
N ASP A 311 -24.19 6.02 9.81
CA ASP A 311 -25.20 6.38 8.80
C ASP A 311 -25.91 5.14 8.24
N MET A 312 -25.19 4.04 8.00
CA MET A 312 -25.77 2.75 7.60
C MET A 312 -26.77 2.25 8.67
N LYS A 313 -26.40 2.34 9.95
CA LYS A 313 -27.29 1.97 11.05
C LYS A 313 -28.55 2.85 11.08
N ALA A 314 -28.41 4.14 10.87
CA ALA A 314 -29.55 5.07 10.82
C ALA A 314 -30.48 4.76 9.63
N ALA A 315 -29.94 4.25 8.52
CA ALA A 315 -30.70 3.82 7.35
C ALA A 315 -31.24 2.38 7.43
N GLY A 316 -31.03 1.66 8.52
CA GLY A 316 -31.47 0.27 8.68
C GLY A 316 -30.68 -0.75 7.86
N GLN A 317 -29.45 -0.42 7.48
CA GLN A 317 -28.54 -1.25 6.64
C GLN A 317 -27.35 -1.83 7.45
N ALA A 318 -27.47 -1.96 8.74
CA ALA A 318 -26.40 -2.45 9.63
C ALA A 318 -26.30 -3.98 9.65
#